data_2b5c22d037b61abeb970c830b4cccbd7
#
_entry.id   2b5c22d037b61abeb970c830b4cccbd7
#
_cell.length_a   1.000
_cell.length_b   1.000
_cell.length_c   1.000
_cell.angle_alpha   90.00
_cell.angle_beta   90.00
_cell.angle_gamma   90.00
#
_symmetry.space_group_name_H-M   'P 1'
#
loop_
_entity.id
_entity.type
_entity.pdbx_description
1 polymer ?
#
loop_
_entity_poly.entity_id
_entity_poly.type
_entity_poly.pdbx_seq_one_letter_code
_entity_poly.pdbx_strand_id
1 'polypeptide(L)'
;MKRILDNTLSILSVSLLLRFFSWFSFTFLKANLFPNILMEFGKLWYRNETSIRVDGTPLISIAMFLTFYLFLKYRDKKYLYTLMFMLLFAIFVNQTRMLIFPQIFSMILMYVYHKFPYMPLYLLFVIVGISCFFFFGGSEWFKNWIDAFNNGTSDMGLGYRYWELKYYLGLLTDYRWINGLGILTSSNPNSYFILFGPGRVQMYLDDLGFIELFVQFGLLAIFLYGYLLYMLTKLIRRMKTKQYIYERSLFIGLMANILITAPSLNIFGSQRSYSLVIILAMVFFYDYQLKRKDNKNG
;
A
#
# COMPACT_ATOMS: atom_id res chain seq x y z
N MET A 1 18.06 17.39 -3.75
CA MET A 1 16.86 16.56 -3.67
C MET A 1 16.27 16.19 -5.03
N LYS A 2 15.95 17.14 -5.96
CA LYS A 2 15.41 16.82 -7.29
C LYS A 2 16.24 15.78 -8.04
N ARG A 3 17.57 15.98 -8.16
CA ARG A 3 18.48 15.06 -8.88
C ARG A 3 18.47 13.63 -8.30
N ILE A 4 18.39 13.51 -6.97
CA ILE A 4 18.32 12.19 -6.31
C ILE A 4 17.00 11.50 -6.67
N LEU A 5 15.89 12.22 -6.59
CA LEU A 5 14.58 11.68 -6.96
C LEU A 5 14.54 11.30 -8.46
N ASP A 6 15.06 12.15 -9.35
CA ASP A 6 15.13 11.86 -10.78
C ASP A 6 15.93 10.58 -11.05
N ASN A 7 17.11 10.41 -10.43
CA ASN A 7 17.93 9.22 -10.59
C ASN A 7 17.21 7.97 -10.07
N THR A 8 16.60 8.06 -8.88
CA THR A 8 15.83 6.94 -8.30
C THR A 8 14.68 6.54 -9.21
N LEU A 9 13.91 7.50 -9.72
CA LEU A 9 12.81 7.25 -10.65
C LEU A 9 13.29 6.66 -11.98
N SER A 10 14.45 7.09 -12.49
CA SER A 10 15.05 6.53 -13.71
C SER A 10 15.41 5.06 -13.52
N ILE A 11 16.10 4.71 -12.42
CA ILE A 11 16.46 3.32 -12.11
C ILE A 11 15.20 2.46 -11.99
N LEU A 12 14.20 2.96 -11.28
CA LEU A 12 12.94 2.25 -11.10
C LEU A 12 12.21 2.06 -12.43
N SER A 13 12.17 3.08 -13.28
CA SER A 13 11.54 3.01 -14.61
C SER A 13 12.22 1.97 -15.50
N VAL A 14 13.55 1.87 -15.47
CA VAL A 14 14.29 0.82 -16.18
C VAL A 14 13.92 -0.58 -15.66
N SER A 15 13.86 -0.75 -14.34
CA SER A 15 13.42 -2.01 -13.72
C SER A 15 12.00 -2.40 -14.14
N LEU A 16 11.06 -1.45 -14.17
CA LEU A 16 9.69 -1.69 -14.61
C LEU A 16 9.61 -2.00 -16.11
N LEU A 17 10.44 -1.36 -16.95
CA LEU A 17 10.53 -1.66 -18.38
C LEU A 17 11.00 -3.10 -18.60
N LEU A 18 12.04 -3.56 -17.91
CA LEU A 18 12.51 -4.95 -17.99
C LEU A 18 11.41 -5.94 -17.59
N ARG A 19 10.67 -5.65 -16.53
CA ARG A 19 9.52 -6.46 -16.08
C ARG A 19 8.38 -6.45 -17.10
N PHE A 20 8.10 -5.30 -17.71
CA PHE A 20 7.10 -5.18 -18.77
C PHE A 20 7.49 -6.01 -20.00
N PHE A 21 8.74 -5.93 -20.46
CA PHE A 21 9.21 -6.75 -21.58
C PHE A 21 9.17 -8.24 -21.25
N SER A 22 9.52 -8.65 -20.05
CA SER A 22 9.41 -10.04 -19.60
C SER A 22 7.97 -10.52 -19.65
N TRP A 23 7.03 -9.72 -19.12
CA TRP A 23 5.61 -10.01 -19.15
C TRP A 23 5.08 -10.08 -20.59
N PHE A 24 5.44 -9.12 -21.43
CA PHE A 24 5.01 -9.03 -22.81
C PHE A 24 5.51 -10.24 -23.64
N SER A 25 6.80 -10.56 -23.54
CA SER A 25 7.38 -11.70 -24.26
C SER A 25 6.73 -13.01 -23.85
N PHE A 26 6.46 -13.22 -22.58
CA PHE A 26 5.79 -14.44 -22.12
C PHE A 26 4.32 -14.48 -22.56
N THR A 27 3.59 -13.39 -22.38
CA THR A 27 2.14 -13.35 -22.65
C THR A 27 1.84 -13.49 -24.14
N PHE A 28 2.55 -12.78 -25.00
CA PHE A 28 2.26 -12.71 -26.43
C PHE A 28 3.15 -13.61 -27.28
N LEU A 29 4.44 -13.75 -26.94
CA LEU A 29 5.39 -14.54 -27.73
C LEU A 29 5.63 -15.93 -27.14
N LYS A 30 5.07 -16.24 -25.96
CA LYS A 30 5.32 -17.48 -25.21
C LYS A 30 6.80 -17.73 -24.92
N ALA A 31 7.64 -16.68 -24.97
CA ALA A 31 9.07 -16.76 -24.75
C ALA A 31 9.41 -16.30 -23.32
N ASN A 32 10.07 -17.18 -22.57
CA ASN A 32 10.51 -16.86 -21.20
C ASN A 32 11.95 -16.31 -21.26
N LEU A 33 12.07 -15.01 -21.57
CA LEU A 33 13.37 -14.35 -21.71
C LEU A 33 14.05 -14.10 -20.35
N PHE A 34 13.28 -13.90 -19.30
CA PHE A 34 13.79 -13.58 -17.96
C PHE A 34 13.05 -14.39 -16.88
N PRO A 35 13.36 -15.68 -16.73
CA PRO A 35 12.65 -16.57 -15.79
C PRO A 35 12.60 -16.04 -14.36
N ASN A 36 13.71 -15.48 -13.88
CA ASN A 36 13.81 -14.96 -12.50
C ASN A 36 12.92 -13.72 -12.23
N ILE A 37 12.51 -13.00 -13.28
CA ILE A 37 11.58 -11.88 -13.16
C ILE A 37 10.12 -12.36 -13.17
N LEU A 38 9.84 -13.42 -13.94
CA LEU A 38 8.49 -13.95 -14.11
C LEU A 38 8.07 -14.89 -12.99
N MET A 39 9.06 -15.57 -12.37
CA MET A 39 8.83 -16.55 -11.32
C MET A 39 9.00 -15.90 -9.93
N GLU A 40 7.93 -15.82 -9.18
CA GLU A 40 7.99 -15.54 -7.75
C GLU A 40 8.00 -16.86 -6.99
N PHE A 41 9.01 -17.08 -6.13
CA PHE A 41 9.20 -18.35 -5.42
C PHE A 41 9.22 -19.60 -6.32
N GLY A 42 9.75 -19.46 -7.54
CA GLY A 42 9.85 -20.55 -8.50
C GLY A 42 8.53 -20.93 -9.19
N LYS A 43 7.48 -20.14 -9.04
CA LYS A 43 6.17 -20.37 -9.65
C LYS A 43 5.72 -19.18 -10.50
N LEU A 44 5.08 -19.49 -11.64
CA LEU A 44 4.39 -18.49 -12.46
C LEU A 44 3.00 -18.23 -11.86
N TRP A 45 2.69 -16.96 -11.63
CA TRP A 45 1.37 -16.58 -11.13
C TRP A 45 0.42 -16.29 -12.28
N TYR A 46 -0.32 -17.32 -12.69
CA TYR A 46 -1.38 -17.17 -13.69
C TYR A 46 -2.58 -16.45 -13.09
N ARG A 47 -3.07 -15.43 -13.80
CA ARG A 47 -4.36 -14.78 -13.49
C ARG A 47 -5.48 -15.38 -14.32
N ASN A 48 -5.19 -15.69 -15.58
CA ASN A 48 -6.08 -16.35 -16.52
C ASN A 48 -5.23 -17.39 -17.27
N GLU A 49 -5.87 -18.21 -18.09
CA GLU A 49 -5.18 -19.22 -18.93
C GLU A 49 -4.06 -18.63 -19.81
N THR A 50 -4.14 -17.36 -20.17
CA THR A 50 -3.23 -16.69 -21.10
C THR A 50 -2.34 -15.62 -20.51
N SER A 51 -2.62 -15.10 -19.32
CA SER A 51 -1.86 -13.99 -18.73
C SER A 51 -1.27 -14.34 -17.37
N ILE A 52 -0.01 -13.95 -17.17
CA ILE A 52 0.69 -14.05 -15.90
C ILE A 52 0.71 -12.68 -15.21
N ARG A 53 0.73 -12.72 -13.90
CA ARG A 53 1.02 -11.56 -13.07
C ARG A 53 2.53 -11.47 -12.86
N VAL A 54 3.09 -10.27 -13.04
CA VAL A 54 4.46 -9.97 -12.63
C VAL A 54 4.40 -8.91 -11.55
N ASP A 55 5.00 -9.21 -10.41
CA ASP A 55 5.03 -8.23 -9.33
C ASP A 55 5.82 -6.98 -9.73
N GLY A 56 5.25 -5.84 -9.37
CA GLY A 56 5.97 -4.57 -9.41
C GLY A 56 7.10 -4.58 -8.37
N THR A 57 8.01 -3.62 -8.48
CA THR A 57 8.96 -3.41 -7.40
C THR A 57 8.22 -2.97 -6.13
N PRO A 58 8.68 -3.33 -4.92
CA PRO A 58 8.07 -2.89 -3.67
C PRO A 58 7.91 -1.37 -3.54
N LEU A 59 8.68 -0.62 -4.35
CA LEU A 59 8.70 0.84 -4.37
C LEU A 59 7.73 1.48 -5.36
N ILE A 60 7.02 0.71 -6.20
CA ILE A 60 6.18 1.28 -7.27
C ILE A 60 5.13 2.26 -6.72
N SER A 61 4.53 1.92 -5.58
CA SER A 61 3.51 2.76 -4.93
C SER A 61 4.05 4.13 -4.56
N ILE A 62 5.17 4.16 -3.84
CA ILE A 62 5.77 5.43 -3.41
C ILE A 62 6.35 6.21 -4.59
N ALA A 63 6.86 5.50 -5.61
CA ALA A 63 7.36 6.12 -6.83
C ALA A 63 6.26 6.85 -7.59
N MET A 64 5.05 6.29 -7.66
CA MET A 64 3.90 6.95 -8.28
C MET A 64 3.55 8.26 -7.57
N PHE A 65 3.53 8.28 -6.23
CA PHE A 65 3.32 9.51 -5.45
C PHE A 65 4.42 10.54 -5.67
N LEU A 66 5.68 10.10 -5.66
CA LEU A 66 6.81 10.99 -5.89
C LEU A 66 6.82 11.55 -7.32
N THR A 67 6.51 10.73 -8.32
CA THR A 67 6.38 11.16 -9.71
C THR A 67 5.26 12.17 -9.88
N PHE A 68 4.11 11.93 -9.27
CA PHE A 68 2.99 12.86 -9.29
C PHE A 68 3.32 14.17 -8.56
N TYR A 69 4.01 14.11 -7.42
CA TYR A 69 4.53 15.28 -6.70
C TYR A 69 5.46 16.11 -7.60
N LEU A 70 6.41 15.47 -8.27
CA LEU A 70 7.33 16.15 -9.18
C LEU A 70 6.59 16.78 -10.38
N PHE A 71 5.59 16.08 -10.91
CA PHE A 71 4.73 16.65 -11.95
C PHE A 71 3.98 17.89 -11.46
N LEU A 72 3.36 17.85 -10.29
CA LEU A 72 2.66 19.02 -9.74
C LEU A 72 3.60 20.19 -9.51
N LYS A 73 4.82 19.92 -9.02
CA LYS A 73 5.81 20.94 -8.63
C LYS A 73 6.53 21.57 -9.83
N TYR A 74 6.93 20.77 -10.81
CA TYR A 74 7.77 21.23 -11.93
C TYR A 74 7.02 21.35 -13.25
N ARG A 75 5.82 20.78 -13.37
CA ARG A 75 4.99 20.81 -14.58
C ARG A 75 5.66 20.22 -15.82
N ASP A 76 6.67 19.38 -15.64
CA ASP A 76 7.42 18.75 -16.72
C ASP A 76 6.67 17.47 -17.17
N LYS A 77 6.38 17.39 -18.48
CA LYS A 77 5.65 16.29 -19.11
C LYS A 77 6.31 14.92 -18.91
N LYS A 78 7.64 14.89 -18.71
CA LYS A 78 8.35 13.62 -18.45
C LYS A 78 7.79 12.89 -17.24
N TYR A 79 7.45 13.60 -16.17
CA TYR A 79 6.87 12.98 -14.98
C TYR A 79 5.45 12.46 -15.23
N LEU A 80 4.67 13.16 -16.08
CA LEU A 80 3.35 12.70 -16.49
C LEU A 80 3.46 11.38 -17.28
N TYR A 81 4.36 11.31 -18.26
CA TYR A 81 4.57 10.10 -19.06
C TYR A 81 5.08 8.93 -18.19
N THR A 82 6.01 9.20 -17.27
CA THR A 82 6.50 8.21 -16.32
C THR A 82 5.36 7.70 -15.41
N LEU A 83 4.52 8.59 -14.90
CA LEU A 83 3.35 8.23 -14.09
C LEU A 83 2.35 7.37 -14.87
N MET A 84 2.03 7.78 -16.11
CA MET A 84 1.14 7.01 -16.99
C MET A 84 1.69 5.61 -17.26
N PHE A 85 3.00 5.49 -17.53
CA PHE A 85 3.64 4.18 -17.69
C PHE A 85 3.52 3.33 -16.41
N MET A 86 3.79 3.89 -15.23
CA MET A 86 3.65 3.18 -13.95
C MET A 86 2.20 2.73 -13.69
N LEU A 87 1.21 3.57 -14.03
CA LEU A 87 -0.21 3.22 -13.91
C LEU A 87 -0.60 2.08 -14.87
N LEU A 88 -0.17 2.16 -16.14
CA LEU A 88 -0.42 1.10 -17.11
C LEU A 88 0.26 -0.21 -16.68
N PHE A 89 1.49 -0.14 -16.18
CA PHE A 89 2.17 -1.29 -15.62
C PHE A 89 1.37 -1.90 -14.46
N ALA A 90 0.90 -1.08 -13.52
CA ALA A 90 0.13 -1.55 -12.37
C ALA A 90 -1.18 -2.23 -12.80
N ILE A 91 -1.87 -1.70 -13.82
CA ILE A 91 -3.16 -2.21 -14.31
C ILE A 91 -2.96 -3.51 -15.11
N PHE A 92 -2.05 -3.54 -16.06
CA PHE A 92 -1.93 -4.64 -17.03
C PHE A 92 -0.96 -5.74 -16.60
N VAL A 93 0.12 -5.37 -15.90
CA VAL A 93 1.21 -6.29 -15.55
C VAL A 93 1.10 -6.77 -14.12
N ASN A 94 1.00 -5.84 -13.16
CA ASN A 94 0.88 -6.18 -11.74
C ASN A 94 -0.53 -6.71 -11.39
N GLN A 95 -1.58 -6.13 -11.98
CA GLN A 95 -2.98 -6.57 -11.82
C GLN A 95 -3.48 -6.63 -10.37
N THR A 96 -2.89 -5.86 -9.46
CA THR A 96 -3.28 -5.83 -8.05
C THR A 96 -4.32 -4.74 -7.81
N ARG A 97 -5.62 -5.10 -7.93
CA ARG A 97 -6.75 -4.16 -7.80
C ARG A 97 -6.72 -3.38 -6.47
N MET A 98 -6.42 -4.06 -5.37
CA MET A 98 -6.34 -3.47 -4.03
C MET A 98 -5.20 -2.45 -3.85
N LEU A 99 -4.27 -2.39 -4.78
CA LEU A 99 -3.21 -1.38 -4.82
C LEU A 99 -3.60 -0.19 -5.70
N ILE A 100 -4.20 -0.44 -6.87
CA ILE A 100 -4.44 0.57 -7.91
C ILE A 100 -5.48 1.58 -7.45
N PHE A 101 -6.64 1.11 -6.94
CA PHE A 101 -7.72 2.00 -6.50
C PHE A 101 -7.30 2.95 -5.39
N PRO A 102 -6.73 2.48 -4.26
CA PRO A 102 -6.24 3.37 -3.21
C PRO A 102 -5.23 4.39 -3.71
N GLN A 103 -4.35 4.01 -4.64
CA GLN A 103 -3.35 4.93 -5.19
C GLN A 103 -3.96 6.04 -6.03
N ILE A 104 -4.84 5.70 -6.99
CA ILE A 104 -5.51 6.68 -7.83
C ILE A 104 -6.32 7.65 -6.96
N PHE A 105 -7.11 7.11 -6.03
CA PHE A 105 -7.91 7.92 -5.12
C PHE A 105 -7.05 8.84 -4.25
N SER A 106 -5.96 8.34 -3.70
CA SER A 106 -5.04 9.14 -2.89
C SER A 106 -4.32 10.23 -3.71
N MET A 107 -4.00 9.95 -4.98
CA MET A 107 -3.47 10.98 -5.90
C MET A 107 -4.51 12.05 -6.24
N ILE A 108 -5.79 11.68 -6.38
CA ILE A 108 -6.87 12.65 -6.53
C ILE A 108 -6.96 13.55 -5.28
N LEU A 109 -6.93 12.97 -4.08
CA LEU A 109 -6.91 13.74 -2.83
C LEU A 109 -5.68 14.64 -2.74
N MET A 110 -4.51 14.15 -3.12
CA MET A 110 -3.28 14.94 -3.20
C MET A 110 -3.46 16.16 -4.12
N TYR A 111 -4.10 15.99 -5.29
CA TYR A 111 -4.40 17.07 -6.22
C TYR A 111 -5.42 18.06 -5.63
N VAL A 112 -6.50 17.56 -5.01
CA VAL A 112 -7.53 18.40 -4.37
C VAL A 112 -6.89 19.29 -3.29
N TYR A 113 -6.09 18.70 -2.37
CA TYR A 113 -5.42 19.49 -1.33
C TYR A 113 -4.32 20.41 -1.87
N HIS A 114 -3.74 20.09 -3.02
CA HIS A 114 -2.84 21.01 -3.71
C HIS A 114 -3.59 22.24 -4.24
N LYS A 115 -4.80 22.07 -4.79
CA LYS A 115 -5.64 23.16 -5.29
C LYS A 115 -6.31 23.95 -4.18
N PHE A 116 -6.73 23.28 -3.11
CA PHE A 116 -7.42 23.85 -1.96
C PHE A 116 -6.60 23.68 -0.67
N PRO A 117 -5.47 24.40 -0.52
CA PRO A 117 -4.53 24.17 0.58
C PRO A 117 -5.09 24.51 1.97
N TYR A 118 -6.17 25.29 2.03
CA TYR A 118 -6.84 25.64 3.29
C TYR A 118 -7.92 24.63 3.71
N MET A 119 -8.17 23.62 2.88
CA MET A 119 -9.13 22.58 3.20
C MET A 119 -8.75 21.90 4.54
N PRO A 120 -9.71 21.77 5.47
CA PRO A 120 -9.45 21.19 6.78
C PRO A 120 -9.04 19.72 6.68
N LEU A 121 -8.03 19.32 7.46
CA LEU A 121 -7.51 17.96 7.41
C LEU A 121 -8.53 16.90 7.86
N TYR A 122 -9.50 17.26 8.72
CA TYR A 122 -10.55 16.32 9.14
C TYR A 122 -11.41 15.85 7.96
N LEU A 123 -11.57 16.67 6.92
CA LEU A 123 -12.29 16.26 5.71
C LEU A 123 -11.60 15.09 5.00
N LEU A 124 -10.27 14.96 5.11
CA LEU A 124 -9.57 13.78 4.61
C LEU A 124 -10.09 12.51 5.29
N PHE A 125 -10.19 12.53 6.62
CA PHE A 125 -10.67 11.36 7.36
C PHE A 125 -12.13 11.05 7.06
N VAL A 126 -12.97 12.09 6.88
CA VAL A 126 -14.38 11.92 6.48
C VAL A 126 -14.47 11.30 5.08
N ILE A 127 -13.76 11.87 4.10
CA ILE A 127 -13.77 11.36 2.71
C ILE A 127 -13.23 9.93 2.66
N VAL A 128 -12.13 9.64 3.36
CA VAL A 128 -11.57 8.29 3.43
C VAL A 128 -12.55 7.34 4.12
N GLY A 129 -13.15 7.74 5.25
CA GLY A 129 -14.15 6.94 5.95
C GLY A 129 -15.37 6.63 5.09
N ILE A 130 -15.91 7.63 4.38
CA ILE A 130 -17.02 7.45 3.43
C ILE A 130 -16.59 6.51 2.29
N SER A 131 -15.40 6.69 1.73
CA SER A 131 -14.89 5.84 0.67
C SER A 131 -14.71 4.39 1.14
N CYS A 132 -14.16 4.19 2.32
CA CYS A 132 -14.07 2.85 2.93
C CYS A 132 -15.46 2.25 3.17
N PHE A 133 -16.43 3.04 3.67
CA PHE A 133 -17.81 2.59 3.86
C PHE A 133 -18.45 2.14 2.55
N PHE A 134 -18.32 2.94 1.48
CA PHE A 134 -18.84 2.56 0.15
C PHE A 134 -18.10 1.37 -0.45
N PHE A 135 -16.79 1.29 -0.27
CA PHE A 135 -16.00 0.14 -0.77
C PHE A 135 -16.28 -1.14 0.00
N PHE A 136 -16.45 -1.06 1.31
CA PHE A 136 -16.55 -2.23 2.17
C PHE A 136 -17.96 -2.45 2.75
N GLY A 137 -18.83 -1.44 2.82
CA GLY A 137 -20.09 -1.51 3.58
C GLY A 137 -21.38 -1.28 2.80
N GLY A 138 -21.37 -0.57 1.69
CA GLY A 138 -22.59 -0.03 1.06
C GLY A 138 -22.98 -0.58 -0.30
N SER A 139 -22.22 -1.47 -0.90
CA SER A 139 -22.48 -1.99 -2.23
C SER A 139 -23.16 -3.35 -2.17
N GLU A 140 -23.92 -3.69 -3.23
CA GLU A 140 -24.35 -5.08 -3.51
C GLU A 140 -23.18 -6.05 -3.42
N TRP A 141 -21.98 -5.57 -3.71
CA TRP A 141 -20.72 -6.25 -3.54
C TRP A 141 -20.46 -6.68 -2.07
N PHE A 142 -20.78 -5.85 -1.08
CA PHE A 142 -20.67 -6.21 0.33
C PHE A 142 -21.79 -7.17 0.76
N LYS A 143 -23.01 -7.00 0.23
CA LYS A 143 -24.09 -7.98 0.41
C LYS A 143 -23.73 -9.32 -0.23
N ASN A 144 -23.28 -9.31 -1.47
CA ASN A 144 -22.80 -10.51 -2.16
C ASN A 144 -21.60 -11.14 -1.47
N TRP A 145 -20.75 -10.33 -0.82
CA TRP A 145 -19.62 -10.77 0.01
C TRP A 145 -20.10 -11.45 1.30
N ILE A 146 -21.08 -10.88 2.01
CA ILE A 146 -21.72 -11.49 3.17
C ILE A 146 -22.50 -12.75 2.77
N ASP A 147 -23.20 -12.71 1.64
CA ASP A 147 -24.00 -13.84 1.14
C ASP A 147 -23.11 -14.99 0.62
N ALA A 148 -22.02 -14.69 -0.07
CA ALA A 148 -20.99 -15.67 -0.42
C ALA A 148 -20.32 -16.29 0.81
N PHE A 149 -20.21 -15.51 1.87
CA PHE A 149 -19.72 -15.94 3.16
C PHE A 149 -20.69 -16.89 3.88
N ASN A 150 -21.99 -16.55 3.91
CA ASN A 150 -23.00 -17.36 4.57
C ASN A 150 -23.33 -18.64 3.81
N ASN A 151 -23.23 -18.62 2.48
CA ASN A 151 -23.64 -19.71 1.59
C ASN A 151 -22.47 -20.56 1.06
N GLY A 152 -21.21 -20.28 1.47
CA GLY A 152 -20.04 -21.05 1.05
C GLY A 152 -19.75 -21.02 -0.45
N THR A 153 -20.38 -20.10 -1.21
CA THR A 153 -20.21 -19.98 -2.65
C THR A 153 -19.00 -19.07 -2.94
N SER A 154 -18.05 -19.64 -3.60
CA SER A 154 -16.70 -19.21 -3.81
C SER A 154 -16.54 -18.12 -4.87
N ASP A 155 -16.63 -16.88 -4.50
CA ASP A 155 -15.72 -15.92 -5.10
C ASP A 155 -14.43 -15.99 -4.27
N MET A 156 -13.45 -16.81 -4.73
CA MET A 156 -12.34 -17.35 -3.94
C MET A 156 -11.47 -16.32 -3.21
N GLY A 157 -11.58 -15.02 -3.50
CA GLY A 157 -10.70 -14.02 -2.92
C GLY A 157 -11.18 -13.40 -1.61
N LEU A 158 -12.48 -13.11 -1.47
CA LEU A 158 -13.02 -12.35 -0.34
C LEU A 158 -13.60 -13.23 0.76
N GLY A 159 -14.30 -14.28 0.39
CA GLY A 159 -14.77 -15.28 1.33
C GLY A 159 -13.62 -15.94 2.07
N TYR A 160 -12.50 -16.17 1.36
CA TYR A 160 -11.30 -16.74 1.94
C TYR A 160 -10.67 -15.80 2.98
N ARG A 161 -10.52 -14.51 2.68
CA ARG A 161 -9.99 -13.49 3.62
C ARG A 161 -10.85 -13.32 4.88
N TYR A 162 -12.17 -13.43 4.74
CA TYR A 162 -13.02 -13.37 5.93
C TYR A 162 -12.86 -14.63 6.79
N TRP A 163 -12.74 -15.80 6.18
CA TRP A 163 -12.47 -17.03 6.90
C TRP A 163 -11.12 -16.97 7.62
N GLU A 164 -10.08 -16.46 6.96
CA GLU A 164 -8.78 -16.17 7.57
C GLU A 164 -8.90 -15.18 8.74
N LEU A 165 -9.62 -14.09 8.54
CA LEU A 165 -9.88 -13.10 9.58
C LEU A 165 -10.55 -13.74 10.80
N LYS A 166 -11.60 -14.51 10.59
CA LYS A 166 -12.32 -15.22 11.66
C LYS A 166 -11.42 -16.21 12.39
N TYR A 167 -10.61 -16.93 11.63
CA TYR A 167 -9.63 -17.88 12.18
C TYR A 167 -8.63 -17.18 13.07
N TYR A 168 -7.94 -16.16 12.58
CA TYR A 168 -6.92 -15.46 13.36
C TYR A 168 -7.48 -14.70 14.55
N LEU A 169 -8.63 -14.05 14.41
CA LEU A 169 -9.28 -13.40 15.54
C LEU A 169 -9.75 -14.43 16.60
N GLY A 170 -10.16 -15.63 16.18
CA GLY A 170 -10.49 -16.71 17.08
C GLY A 170 -9.30 -17.25 17.89
N LEU A 171 -8.06 -17.05 17.41
CA LEU A 171 -6.85 -17.41 18.16
C LEU A 171 -6.46 -16.37 19.22
N LEU A 172 -7.00 -15.16 19.13
CA LEU A 172 -6.75 -14.06 20.08
C LEU A 172 -7.68 -14.19 21.30
N THR A 173 -7.57 -15.29 22.04
CA THR A 173 -8.29 -15.51 23.29
C THR A 173 -7.52 -14.95 24.49
N ASP A 174 -8.19 -14.70 25.59
CA ASP A 174 -7.63 -14.24 26.87
C ASP A 174 -6.78 -12.96 26.70
N TYR A 175 -5.55 -12.96 27.22
CA TYR A 175 -4.61 -11.83 27.14
C TYR A 175 -3.89 -11.72 25.77
N ARG A 176 -4.11 -12.65 24.83
CA ARG A 176 -3.43 -12.64 23.50
C ARG A 176 -3.84 -11.44 22.64
N TRP A 177 -5.01 -10.88 22.83
CA TRP A 177 -5.40 -9.64 22.16
C TRP A 177 -4.54 -8.43 22.59
N ILE A 178 -3.91 -8.49 23.80
CA ILE A 178 -3.00 -7.44 24.29
C ILE A 178 -1.61 -7.62 23.68
N ASN A 179 -1.06 -8.85 23.73
CA ASN A 179 0.32 -9.12 23.36
C ASN A 179 0.49 -9.65 21.92
N GLY A 180 -0.61 -10.09 21.29
CA GLY A 180 -0.60 -10.80 20.03
C GLY A 180 -0.09 -12.24 20.15
N LEU A 181 0.06 -12.90 19.00
CA LEU A 181 0.58 -14.27 18.90
C LEU A 181 2.11 -14.33 18.70
N GLY A 182 2.76 -13.16 18.62
CA GLY A 182 4.17 -13.05 18.24
C GLY A 182 4.36 -13.04 16.71
N ILE A 183 5.63 -12.97 16.29
CA ILE A 183 5.97 -12.94 14.86
C ILE A 183 5.73 -14.33 14.27
N LEU A 184 4.77 -14.41 13.35
CA LEU A 184 4.39 -15.62 12.65
C LEU A 184 5.17 -15.73 11.34
N THR A 185 6.05 -16.72 11.24
CA THR A 185 6.81 -17.01 10.02
C THR A 185 6.74 -18.49 9.68
N SER A 186 6.74 -18.82 8.39
CA SER A 186 6.74 -20.22 7.94
C SER A 186 8.04 -20.99 8.29
N SER A 187 9.10 -20.26 8.60
CA SER A 187 10.39 -20.84 9.04
C SER A 187 10.39 -21.28 10.50
N ASN A 188 9.43 -20.81 11.31
CA ASN A 188 9.31 -21.22 12.72
C ASN A 188 8.31 -22.40 12.83
N PRO A 189 8.72 -23.58 13.31
CA PRO A 189 7.83 -24.74 13.45
C PRO A 189 6.56 -24.46 14.26
N ASN A 190 6.65 -23.64 15.31
CA ASN A 190 5.50 -23.29 16.14
C ASN A 190 4.50 -22.39 15.40
N SER A 191 4.99 -21.49 14.55
CA SER A 191 4.16 -20.62 13.72
C SER A 191 3.55 -21.37 12.54
N TYR A 192 4.19 -22.45 12.08
CA TYR A 192 3.73 -23.26 10.96
C TYR A 192 2.30 -23.77 11.20
N PHE A 193 2.03 -24.33 12.39
CA PHE A 193 0.71 -24.85 12.74
C PHE A 193 -0.38 -23.75 12.79
N ILE A 194 0.02 -22.51 13.10
CA ILE A 194 -0.89 -21.36 13.11
C ILE A 194 -1.14 -20.88 11.67
N LEU A 195 -0.10 -20.80 10.83
CA LEU A 195 -0.19 -20.36 9.44
C LEU A 195 -0.86 -21.41 8.52
N PHE A 196 -0.76 -22.68 8.88
CA PHE A 196 -1.49 -23.79 8.25
C PHE A 196 -2.61 -24.23 9.19
N GLY A 197 -3.74 -23.55 9.10
CA GLY A 197 -4.90 -23.77 9.95
C GLY A 197 -5.56 -25.15 9.83
N PRO A 198 -6.82 -25.30 10.24
CA PRO A 198 -7.54 -26.58 10.15
C PRO A 198 -7.50 -27.14 8.75
N GLY A 199 -7.21 -28.44 8.64
CA GLY A 199 -7.08 -29.15 7.35
C GLY A 199 -5.78 -28.86 6.57
N ARG A 200 -4.76 -28.25 7.20
CA ARG A 200 -3.48 -27.87 6.60
C ARG A 200 -3.63 -26.93 5.40
N VAL A 201 -4.64 -26.07 5.43
CA VAL A 201 -4.84 -25.03 4.43
C VAL A 201 -4.01 -23.82 4.84
N GLN A 202 -3.18 -23.32 3.91
CA GLN A 202 -2.35 -22.13 4.16
C GLN A 202 -3.25 -20.90 4.35
N MET A 203 -3.05 -20.20 5.46
CA MET A 203 -3.73 -18.97 5.85
C MET A 203 -2.83 -17.77 5.56
N TYR A 204 -3.21 -16.93 4.61
CA TYR A 204 -2.39 -15.78 4.19
C TYR A 204 -2.63 -14.58 5.11
N LEU A 205 -1.89 -14.54 6.22
CA LEU A 205 -1.97 -13.44 7.19
C LEU A 205 -1.61 -12.08 6.55
N ASP A 206 -0.68 -12.07 5.61
CA ASP A 206 -0.18 -10.87 4.90
C ASP A 206 -1.29 -10.14 4.10
N ASP A 207 -2.40 -10.82 3.78
CA ASP A 207 -3.54 -10.28 3.06
C ASP A 207 -4.58 -9.59 3.96
N LEU A 208 -4.39 -9.63 5.29
CA LEU A 208 -5.30 -9.05 6.29
C LEU A 208 -4.91 -7.62 6.73
N GLY A 209 -3.94 -7.01 6.11
CA GLY A 209 -3.56 -5.61 6.34
C GLY A 209 -3.23 -5.29 7.80
N PHE A 210 -3.91 -4.29 8.39
CA PHE A 210 -3.71 -3.93 9.80
C PHE A 210 -3.96 -5.10 10.77
N ILE A 211 -4.86 -6.01 10.43
CA ILE A 211 -5.17 -7.18 11.26
C ILE A 211 -3.95 -8.11 11.37
N GLU A 212 -3.15 -8.25 10.31
CA GLU A 212 -1.87 -8.97 10.37
C GLU A 212 -1.01 -8.47 11.52
N LEU A 213 -0.82 -7.14 11.59
CA LEU A 213 -0.01 -6.53 12.64
C LEU A 213 -0.66 -6.71 14.02
N PHE A 214 -2.00 -6.58 14.10
CA PHE A 214 -2.75 -6.75 15.34
C PHE A 214 -2.69 -8.20 15.84
N VAL A 215 -2.80 -9.18 14.97
CA VAL A 215 -2.66 -10.60 15.32
C VAL A 215 -1.27 -10.89 15.87
N GLN A 216 -0.23 -10.31 15.27
CA GLN A 216 1.16 -10.55 15.70
C GLN A 216 1.53 -9.80 16.99
N PHE A 217 1.10 -8.54 17.15
CA PHE A 217 1.58 -7.64 18.20
C PHE A 217 0.49 -7.11 19.14
N GLY A 218 -0.76 -7.52 18.98
CA GLY A 218 -1.87 -7.08 19.82
C GLY A 218 -2.03 -5.56 19.82
N LEU A 219 -2.25 -4.98 21.00
CA LEU A 219 -2.43 -3.52 21.16
C LEU A 219 -1.25 -2.68 20.66
N LEU A 220 -0.04 -3.22 20.63
CA LEU A 220 1.12 -2.51 20.10
C LEU A 220 0.91 -2.10 18.63
N ALA A 221 0.17 -2.88 17.85
CA ALA A 221 -0.18 -2.54 16.47
C ALA A 221 -0.95 -1.22 16.36
N ILE A 222 -1.88 -0.98 17.30
CA ILE A 222 -2.66 0.27 17.35
C ILE A 222 -1.73 1.45 17.64
N PHE A 223 -0.78 1.29 18.57
CA PHE A 223 0.21 2.34 18.87
C PHE A 223 1.13 2.62 17.69
N LEU A 224 1.60 1.60 16.97
CA LEU A 224 2.46 1.76 15.81
C LEU A 224 1.76 2.53 14.68
N TYR A 225 0.55 2.14 14.31
CA TYR A 225 -0.24 2.86 13.31
C TYR A 225 -0.63 4.26 13.78
N GLY A 226 -1.09 4.38 15.03
CA GLY A 226 -1.45 5.65 15.64
C GLY A 226 -0.27 6.63 15.67
N TYR A 227 0.92 6.14 16.02
CA TYR A 227 2.13 6.96 16.04
C TYR A 227 2.57 7.42 14.63
N LEU A 228 2.50 6.54 13.64
CA LEU A 228 2.76 6.89 12.24
C LEU A 228 1.80 7.98 11.75
N LEU A 229 0.50 7.81 11.98
CA LEU A 229 -0.51 8.80 11.61
C LEU A 229 -0.35 10.11 12.38
N TYR A 230 0.02 10.04 13.65
CA TYR A 230 0.33 11.22 14.47
C TYR A 230 1.52 12.01 13.89
N MET A 231 2.61 11.32 13.54
CA MET A 231 3.79 11.98 12.94
C MET A 231 3.43 12.66 11.63
N LEU A 232 2.71 11.98 10.73
CA LEU A 232 2.25 12.53 9.46
C LEU A 232 1.34 13.75 9.67
N THR A 233 0.34 13.64 10.56
CA THR A 233 -0.59 14.71 10.89
C THR A 233 0.14 15.94 11.45
N LYS A 234 1.07 15.73 12.40
CA LYS A 234 1.90 16.80 12.98
C LYS A 234 2.71 17.51 11.91
N LEU A 235 3.35 16.77 11.02
CA LEU A 235 4.15 17.33 9.93
C LEU A 235 3.26 18.13 8.96
N ILE A 236 2.13 17.58 8.52
CA ILE A 236 1.17 18.24 7.62
C ILE A 236 0.65 19.54 8.23
N ARG A 237 0.37 19.56 9.56
CA ARG A 237 -0.07 20.77 10.27
C ARG A 237 0.99 21.85 10.35
N ARG A 238 2.27 21.48 10.42
CA ARG A 238 3.39 22.44 10.41
C ARG A 238 3.66 23.01 9.02
N MET A 239 3.34 22.28 7.95
CA MET A 239 3.52 22.70 6.54
C MET A 239 2.40 23.63 6.02
N LYS A 240 1.89 24.57 6.83
CA LYS A 240 0.77 25.46 6.44
C LYS A 240 1.19 26.58 5.49
N THR A 241 2.47 26.90 5.37
CA THR A 241 2.94 28.00 4.53
C THR A 241 2.88 27.65 3.04
N LYS A 242 2.63 28.65 2.19
CA LYS A 242 2.58 28.49 0.72
C LYS A 242 3.83 27.80 0.15
N GLN A 243 4.97 27.97 0.81
CA GLN A 243 6.24 27.38 0.40
C GLN A 243 6.22 25.84 0.38
N TYR A 244 5.45 25.18 1.27
CA TYR A 244 5.39 23.73 1.45
C TYR A 244 4.12 23.10 0.90
N ILE A 245 3.39 23.80 0.01
CA ILE A 245 2.09 23.33 -0.49
C ILE A 245 2.19 21.98 -1.22
N TYR A 246 3.26 21.78 -1.99
CA TYR A 246 3.51 20.53 -2.74
C TYR A 246 3.86 19.39 -1.81
N GLU A 247 4.75 19.63 -0.85
CA GLU A 247 5.19 18.65 0.15
C GLU A 247 4.02 18.27 1.05
N ARG A 248 3.24 19.27 1.50
CA ARG A 248 2.03 19.03 2.28
C ARG A 248 1.04 18.14 1.55
N SER A 249 0.77 18.40 0.27
CA SER A 249 -0.13 17.59 -0.53
C SER A 249 0.39 16.16 -0.73
N LEU A 250 1.72 15.98 -0.91
CA LEU A 250 2.35 14.66 -0.97
C LEU A 250 2.08 13.85 0.31
N PHE A 251 2.33 14.45 1.49
CA PHE A 251 2.09 13.74 2.75
C PHE A 251 0.62 13.46 3.02
N ILE A 252 -0.29 14.31 2.55
CA ILE A 252 -1.74 14.05 2.59
C ILE A 252 -2.09 12.84 1.71
N GLY A 253 -1.56 12.77 0.48
CA GLY A 253 -1.77 11.63 -0.40
C GLY A 253 -1.21 10.33 0.19
N LEU A 254 -0.01 10.36 0.75
CA LEU A 254 0.59 9.19 1.41
C LEU A 254 -0.22 8.75 2.63
N MET A 255 -0.68 9.68 3.47
CA MET A 255 -1.52 9.36 4.63
C MET A 255 -2.87 8.75 4.20
N ALA A 256 -3.50 9.31 3.16
CA ALA A 256 -4.72 8.76 2.59
C ALA A 256 -4.51 7.33 2.09
N ASN A 257 -3.41 7.09 1.35
CA ASN A 257 -3.09 5.76 0.85
C ASN A 257 -2.89 4.75 1.98
N ILE A 258 -2.17 5.12 3.04
CA ILE A 258 -1.96 4.26 4.22
C ILE A 258 -3.31 3.91 4.86
N LEU A 259 -4.19 4.89 5.05
CA LEU A 259 -5.50 4.68 5.66
C LEU A 259 -6.41 3.78 4.82
N ILE A 260 -6.48 4.03 3.50
CA ILE A 260 -7.35 3.27 2.59
C ILE A 260 -6.84 1.84 2.40
N THR A 261 -5.53 1.64 2.39
CA THR A 261 -4.95 0.30 2.23
C THR A 261 -4.90 -0.49 3.53
N ALA A 262 -4.96 0.15 4.70
CA ALA A 262 -4.83 -0.50 6.00
C ALA A 262 -5.71 -1.76 6.20
N PRO A 263 -6.97 -1.83 5.70
CA PRO A 263 -7.79 -3.03 5.87
C PRO A 263 -7.28 -4.27 5.12
N SER A 264 -6.48 -4.08 4.06
CA SER A 264 -6.06 -5.16 3.17
C SER A 264 -4.56 -5.29 2.99
N LEU A 265 -3.80 -4.26 3.35
CA LEU A 265 -2.38 -4.16 3.05
C LEU A 265 -1.63 -3.52 4.22
N ASN A 266 -0.77 -4.29 4.88
CA ASN A 266 0.00 -3.81 6.02
C ASN A 266 1.23 -3.00 5.57
N ILE A 267 1.30 -1.72 5.96
CA ILE A 267 2.46 -0.87 5.67
C ILE A 267 3.73 -1.34 6.41
N PHE A 268 3.57 -2.03 7.53
CA PHE A 268 4.66 -2.62 8.31
C PHE A 268 5.03 -4.03 7.84
N GLY A 269 4.25 -4.63 6.94
CA GLY A 269 4.52 -5.96 6.38
C GLY A 269 5.79 -6.00 5.55
N SER A 270 6.40 -7.16 5.44
CA SER A 270 7.70 -7.38 4.77
C SER A 270 7.75 -6.83 3.35
N GLN A 271 6.67 -7.01 2.60
CA GLN A 271 6.54 -6.55 1.20
C GLN A 271 6.51 -5.02 1.06
N ARG A 272 6.16 -4.26 2.13
CA ARG A 272 5.99 -2.80 2.09
C ARG A 272 6.91 -2.03 3.01
N SER A 273 7.71 -2.71 3.80
CA SER A 273 8.68 -2.11 4.72
C SER A 273 9.60 -1.09 4.04
N TYR A 274 9.99 -1.33 2.79
CA TYR A 274 10.78 -0.36 2.00
C TYR A 274 10.04 0.98 1.81
N SER A 275 8.74 0.94 1.53
CA SER A 275 7.92 2.16 1.41
C SER A 275 7.82 2.89 2.73
N LEU A 276 7.65 2.18 3.83
CA LEU A 276 7.62 2.76 5.18
C LEU A 276 8.94 3.47 5.51
N VAL A 277 10.09 2.84 5.24
CA VAL A 277 11.40 3.44 5.48
C VAL A 277 11.56 4.76 4.72
N ILE A 278 11.14 4.82 3.45
CA ILE A 278 11.21 6.04 2.66
C ILE A 278 10.27 7.12 3.21
N ILE A 279 9.04 6.75 3.60
CA ILE A 279 8.07 7.67 4.21
C ILE A 279 8.66 8.26 5.50
N LEU A 280 9.21 7.42 6.38
CA LEU A 280 9.82 7.86 7.62
C LEU A 280 11.04 8.76 7.36
N ALA A 281 11.91 8.40 6.43
CA ALA A 281 13.05 9.23 6.04
C ALA A 281 12.60 10.61 5.54
N MET A 282 11.55 10.70 4.74
CA MET A 282 10.97 11.96 4.30
C MET A 282 10.36 12.75 5.47
N VAL A 283 9.64 12.09 6.38
CA VAL A 283 9.05 12.73 7.57
C VAL A 283 10.15 13.37 8.43
N PHE A 284 11.21 12.62 8.76
CA PHE A 284 12.31 13.12 9.56
C PHE A 284 13.08 14.26 8.87
N PHE A 285 13.32 14.11 7.56
CA PHE A 285 13.99 15.15 6.78
C PHE A 285 13.22 16.48 6.81
N TYR A 286 11.91 16.45 6.56
CA TYR A 286 11.12 17.68 6.54
C TYR A 286 10.86 18.24 7.95
N ASP A 287 10.71 17.40 8.98
CA ASP A 287 10.61 17.87 10.37
C ASP A 287 11.89 18.58 10.81
N TYR A 288 13.06 18.03 10.45
CA TYR A 288 14.34 18.67 10.70
C TYR A 288 14.46 20.02 9.99
N GLN A 289 14.07 20.09 8.71
CA GLN A 289 14.11 21.36 7.96
C GLN A 289 13.20 22.43 8.55
N LEU A 290 11.99 22.05 8.99
CA LEU A 290 11.07 22.98 9.63
C LEU A 290 11.63 23.50 10.96
N LYS A 291 12.18 22.63 11.79
CA LYS A 291 12.82 23.03 13.07
C LYS A 291 13.98 24.00 12.86
N ARG A 292 14.85 23.70 11.87
CA ARG A 292 15.98 24.58 11.54
C ARG A 292 15.54 25.97 11.09
N LYS A 293 14.39 26.07 10.42
CA LYS A 293 13.82 27.33 9.98
C LYS A 293 13.20 28.11 11.15
N ASP A 294 12.47 27.42 12.03
CA ASP A 294 11.88 28.01 13.21
C ASP A 294 12.97 28.64 14.09
N ASN A 295 14.11 27.96 14.30
CA ASN A 295 15.25 28.44 15.08
C ASN A 295 16.02 29.61 14.44
N LYS A 296 15.84 29.87 13.13
CA LYS A 296 16.49 31.04 12.47
C LYS A 296 15.61 32.27 12.49
N ASN A 297 14.33 32.13 12.75
CA ASN A 297 13.35 33.23 12.74
C ASN A 297 12.91 33.64 14.15
N GLY A 298 13.34 32.95 15.20
CA GLY A 298 13.24 33.34 16.61
C GLY A 298 14.59 33.83 17.14
#